data_220b397ed419d357015986903bb5a0a7
#
_entry.id   220b397ed419d357015986903bb5a0a7
#
_cell.length_a   1.000
_cell.length_b   1.000
_cell.length_c   1.000
_cell.angle_alpha   90.00
_cell.angle_beta   90.00
_cell.angle_gamma   90.00
#
_symmetry.space_group_name_H-M   'P 1'
#
loop_
_entity.id
_entity.type
_entity.pdbx_description
1 polymer ?
#
loop_
_entity_poly.entity_id
_entity_poly.type
_entity_poly.pdbx_seq_one_letter_code
_entity_poly.pdbx_strand_id
1 'polypeptide(L)'
;PFFSEKKKGAQNAAYLRTPDFAAFRKLYDGCGGLIRIVDVAPELPGAAEFVRKASKQCTVSIAHTDASYDDAVCAIEAGVTHLTHLYNAMPGITHRAPGPIIAALEDGADVELITDNVHIHPAVVRFTFNTFGDDHVILIADSMMACGLPDGAYSLGGQAVTVRGPRATLTEHPDTIAGSATCLYDCMRRAVCEMGVPLESAVRAATENPALSIGVDADYGSLAAGRYGNVVLADDDLNILAVVQKGKVIHDNR
;
A
#
# COMPACT_ATOMS: atom_id res chain seq x y z
N PRO A 1 12.38 -3.68 9.78
CA PRO A 1 11.79 -2.51 9.12
C PRO A 1 12.39 -1.22 9.68
N PHE A 2 12.40 -0.15 8.84
CA PHE A 2 12.92 1.18 9.14
C PHE A 2 11.75 2.10 9.55
N PHE A 3 11.04 1.73 10.60
CA PHE A 3 9.79 2.36 11.03
C PHE A 3 9.92 3.06 12.39
N SER A 4 9.09 4.07 12.60
CA SER A 4 8.95 4.75 13.88
C SER A 4 8.36 3.81 14.94
N GLU A 5 8.97 3.76 16.12
CA GLU A 5 8.42 2.97 17.24
C GLU A 5 7.02 3.46 17.66
N LYS A 6 6.80 4.78 17.62
CA LYS A 6 5.50 5.38 17.94
C LYS A 6 4.38 4.99 16.98
N LYS A 7 4.73 4.69 15.73
CA LYS A 7 3.80 4.37 14.64
C LYS A 7 3.98 2.94 14.11
N LYS A 8 4.58 2.06 14.88
CA LYS A 8 4.85 0.68 14.46
C LYS A 8 3.59 -0.14 14.14
N GLY A 9 2.43 0.26 14.66
CA GLY A 9 1.20 -0.51 14.48
C GLY A 9 1.38 -1.96 14.97
N ALA A 10 1.05 -2.92 14.12
CA ALA A 10 1.22 -4.35 14.38
C ALA A 10 2.65 -4.86 14.10
N GLN A 11 3.63 -3.99 13.79
CA GLN A 11 5.01 -4.42 13.63
C GLN A 11 5.63 -4.79 14.98
N ASN A 12 6.43 -5.86 15.02
CA ASN A 12 7.13 -6.26 16.23
C ASN A 12 8.30 -5.30 16.51
N ALA A 13 8.26 -4.61 17.66
CA ALA A 13 9.27 -3.63 18.05
C ALA A 13 10.71 -4.20 18.08
N ALA A 14 10.88 -5.49 18.36
CA ALA A 14 12.18 -6.15 18.39
C ALA A 14 12.92 -6.15 17.03
N TYR A 15 12.17 -5.94 15.94
CA TYR A 15 12.72 -5.93 14.57
C TYR A 15 12.91 -4.54 13.99
N LEU A 16 12.53 -3.49 14.71
CA LEU A 16 12.73 -2.11 14.26
C LEU A 16 14.23 -1.76 14.23
N ARG A 17 14.64 -1.03 13.20
CA ARG A 17 16.02 -0.61 12.97
C ARG A 17 16.06 0.79 12.39
N THR A 18 17.17 1.47 12.59
CA THR A 18 17.48 2.68 11.82
C THR A 18 17.76 2.33 10.36
N PRO A 19 17.44 3.24 9.40
CA PRO A 19 17.73 3.05 7.99
C PRO A 19 19.20 2.70 7.74
N ASP A 20 19.42 1.56 7.07
CA ASP A 20 20.75 1.03 6.76
C ASP A 20 20.79 0.59 5.30
N PHE A 21 21.47 1.38 4.47
CA PHE A 21 21.60 1.09 3.05
C PHE A 21 22.41 -0.18 2.77
N ALA A 22 23.39 -0.53 3.60
CA ALA A 22 24.18 -1.75 3.41
C ALA A 22 23.32 -3.01 3.64
N ALA A 23 22.48 -2.98 4.69
CA ALA A 23 21.51 -4.05 4.94
C ALA A 23 20.49 -4.17 3.81
N PHE A 24 19.91 -3.05 3.33
CA PHE A 24 19.02 -3.04 2.17
C PHE A 24 19.72 -3.58 0.92
N ARG A 25 20.93 -3.11 0.62
CA ARG A 25 21.68 -3.53 -0.57
C ARG A 25 21.96 -5.03 -0.57
N LYS A 26 22.30 -5.60 0.57
CA LYS A 26 22.48 -7.06 0.71
C LYS A 26 21.23 -7.84 0.36
N LEU A 27 20.04 -7.37 0.80
CA LEU A 27 18.76 -8.01 0.45
C LEU A 27 18.44 -7.81 -1.04
N TYR A 28 18.61 -6.60 -1.55
CA TYR A 28 18.37 -6.26 -2.95
C TYR A 28 19.21 -7.13 -3.91
N ASP A 29 20.50 -7.27 -3.64
CA ASP A 29 21.41 -8.11 -4.44
C ASP A 29 21.08 -9.60 -4.27
N GLY A 30 20.73 -10.02 -3.05
CA GLY A 30 20.37 -11.42 -2.75
C GLY A 30 19.10 -11.90 -3.43
N CYS A 31 18.17 -10.99 -3.76
CA CYS A 31 16.97 -11.31 -4.53
C CYS A 31 17.07 -10.94 -6.03
N GLY A 32 18.28 -10.66 -6.54
CA GLY A 32 18.47 -10.33 -7.95
C GLY A 32 17.79 -9.04 -8.42
N GLY A 33 17.64 -8.04 -7.53
CA GLY A 33 17.00 -6.76 -7.83
C GLY A 33 15.47 -6.79 -7.94
N LEU A 34 14.83 -7.80 -7.34
CA LEU A 34 13.37 -7.93 -7.37
C LEU A 34 12.64 -7.02 -6.37
N ILE A 35 13.35 -6.35 -5.43
CA ILE A 35 12.74 -5.35 -4.57
C ILE A 35 12.36 -4.14 -5.43
N ARG A 36 11.07 -3.83 -5.50
CA ARG A 36 10.52 -2.72 -6.29
C ARG A 36 10.13 -1.51 -5.45
N ILE A 37 9.85 -1.74 -4.17
CA ILE A 37 9.51 -0.68 -3.23
C ILE A 37 10.18 -0.95 -1.89
N VAL A 38 10.60 0.09 -1.19
CA VAL A 38 11.13 0.02 0.18
C VAL A 38 10.55 1.15 1.02
N ASP A 39 10.07 0.79 2.21
CA ASP A 39 9.44 1.71 3.14
C ASP A 39 10.43 2.27 4.16
N VAL A 40 10.26 3.54 4.53
CA VAL A 40 11.06 4.22 5.54
C VAL A 40 10.25 5.28 6.28
N ALA A 41 10.48 5.42 7.58
CA ALA A 41 10.03 6.56 8.37
C ALA A 41 11.10 7.68 8.24
N PRO A 42 10.78 8.82 7.61
CA PRO A 42 11.76 9.84 7.24
C PRO A 42 12.37 10.59 8.42
N GLU A 43 11.70 10.64 9.56
CA GLU A 43 12.20 11.26 10.79
C GLU A 43 13.32 10.46 11.47
N LEU A 44 13.59 9.23 11.02
CA LEU A 44 14.64 8.41 11.63
C LEU A 44 16.03 8.90 11.26
N PRO A 45 17.00 8.81 12.18
CA PRO A 45 18.38 9.17 11.89
C PRO A 45 18.93 8.41 10.67
N GLY A 46 19.51 9.13 9.71
CA GLY A 46 20.07 8.55 8.50
C GLY A 46 19.07 8.30 7.36
N ALA A 47 17.78 8.57 7.56
CA ALA A 47 16.75 8.31 6.57
C ALA A 47 16.99 9.06 5.24
N ALA A 48 17.31 10.34 5.27
CA ALA A 48 17.57 11.13 4.07
C ALA A 48 18.75 10.58 3.23
N GLU A 49 19.82 10.11 3.87
CA GLU A 49 20.94 9.47 3.17
C GLU A 49 20.54 8.11 2.58
N PHE A 50 19.77 7.33 3.33
CA PHE A 50 19.20 6.07 2.87
C PHE A 50 18.33 6.29 1.64
N VAL A 51 17.40 7.23 1.68
CA VAL A 51 16.50 7.58 0.57
C VAL A 51 17.30 7.94 -0.69
N ARG A 52 18.28 8.85 -0.61
CA ARG A 52 19.10 9.25 -1.76
C ARG A 52 19.82 8.08 -2.43
N LYS A 53 20.13 7.01 -1.69
CA LYS A 53 20.78 5.82 -2.23
C LYS A 53 19.78 4.80 -2.73
N ALA A 54 18.70 4.56 -1.98
CA ALA A 54 17.69 3.54 -2.30
C ALA A 54 16.84 3.95 -3.51
N SER A 55 16.51 5.23 -3.68
CA SER A 55 15.72 5.75 -4.81
C SER A 55 16.37 5.54 -6.18
N LYS A 56 17.68 5.25 -6.21
CA LYS A 56 18.40 4.85 -7.44
C LYS A 56 18.21 3.36 -7.79
N GLN A 57 17.58 2.58 -6.93
CA GLN A 57 17.39 1.14 -7.09
C GLN A 57 15.91 0.75 -7.23
N CYS A 58 15.06 1.39 -6.47
CA CYS A 58 13.63 1.10 -6.42
C CYS A 58 12.84 2.32 -5.89
N THR A 59 11.53 2.26 -5.95
CA THR A 59 10.64 3.25 -5.34
C THR A 59 10.85 3.28 -3.83
N VAL A 60 10.98 4.48 -3.25
CA VAL A 60 11.05 4.66 -1.81
C VAL A 60 9.75 5.28 -1.33
N SER A 61 9.15 4.67 -0.32
CA SER A 61 7.87 5.06 0.24
C SER A 61 7.99 5.50 1.70
N ILE A 62 7.21 6.50 2.09
CA ILE A 62 7.02 6.87 3.50
C ILE A 62 5.99 5.91 4.11
N ALA A 63 6.34 5.29 5.23
CA ALA A 63 5.46 4.38 5.95
C ALA A 63 5.75 4.37 7.46
N HIS A 64 4.73 4.06 8.27
CA HIS A 64 4.87 3.87 9.72
C HIS A 64 5.70 4.98 10.38
N THR A 65 5.29 6.21 10.20
CA THR A 65 6.06 7.42 10.49
C THR A 65 5.35 8.34 11.49
N ASP A 66 6.12 9.01 12.34
CA ASP A 66 5.68 10.15 13.15
C ASP A 66 6.21 11.49 12.58
N ALA A 67 6.56 11.48 11.27
CA ALA A 67 7.17 12.61 10.58
C ALA A 67 6.30 13.87 10.61
N SER A 68 6.95 15.00 10.79
CA SER A 68 6.38 16.30 10.51
C SER A 68 6.23 16.55 9.00
N TYR A 69 5.60 17.64 8.64
CA TYR A 69 5.57 18.11 7.25
C TYR A 69 6.99 18.33 6.70
N ASP A 70 7.86 19.00 7.47
CA ASP A 70 9.23 19.30 7.04
C ASP A 70 10.09 18.04 6.88
N ASP A 71 9.93 17.03 7.74
CA ASP A 71 10.59 15.73 7.60
C ASP A 71 10.18 15.05 6.29
N ALA A 72 8.89 15.11 5.96
CA ALA A 72 8.36 14.52 4.73
C ALA A 72 8.87 15.26 3.48
N VAL A 73 8.87 16.60 3.49
CA VAL A 73 9.44 17.42 2.40
C VAL A 73 10.91 17.07 2.18
N CYS A 74 11.72 17.00 3.25
CA CYS A 74 13.13 16.61 3.13
C CYS A 74 13.31 15.19 2.52
N ALA A 75 12.41 14.26 2.83
CA ALA A 75 12.47 12.92 2.27
C ALA A 75 12.05 12.90 0.78
N ILE A 76 11.06 13.68 0.40
CA ILE A 76 10.63 13.85 -0.99
C ILE A 76 11.76 14.48 -1.81
N GLU A 77 12.38 15.55 -1.33
CA GLU A 77 13.57 16.15 -1.96
C GLU A 77 14.75 15.17 -2.06
N ALA A 78 14.83 14.19 -1.16
CA ALA A 78 15.85 13.14 -1.20
C ALA A 78 15.51 12.02 -2.19
N GLY A 79 14.27 11.90 -2.68
CA GLY A 79 13.83 10.94 -3.71
C GLY A 79 12.72 10.00 -3.29
N VAL A 80 11.93 10.29 -2.26
CA VAL A 80 10.65 9.63 -1.99
C VAL A 80 9.64 10.07 -3.05
N THR A 81 8.85 9.13 -3.57
CA THR A 81 7.79 9.38 -4.55
C THR A 81 6.47 8.69 -4.18
N HIS A 82 6.38 8.10 -2.99
CA HIS A 82 5.30 7.21 -2.63
C HIS A 82 4.97 7.26 -1.13
N LEU A 83 3.70 7.07 -0.76
CA LEU A 83 3.25 6.87 0.62
C LEU A 83 2.45 5.57 0.75
N THR A 84 2.89 4.70 1.61
CA THR A 84 2.28 3.39 1.88
C THR A 84 1.06 3.56 2.80
N HIS A 85 -0.04 2.83 2.49
CA HIS A 85 -1.30 2.76 3.26
C HIS A 85 -1.69 4.08 3.93
N LEU A 86 -1.87 5.11 3.10
CA LEU A 86 -2.18 6.49 3.51
C LEU A 86 -3.16 6.56 4.70
N TYR A 87 -2.94 7.47 5.63
CA TYR A 87 -3.64 7.65 6.91
C TYR A 87 -3.29 6.63 8.00
N ASN A 88 -2.87 5.43 7.65
CA ASN A 88 -2.59 4.38 8.62
C ASN A 88 -1.16 4.50 9.14
N ALA A 89 -0.98 4.39 10.46
CA ALA A 89 0.32 4.47 11.12
C ALA A 89 1.13 5.74 10.76
N MET A 90 0.47 6.88 10.58
CA MET A 90 1.08 8.20 10.34
C MET A 90 0.30 9.32 11.03
N PRO A 91 0.85 10.56 11.14
CA PRO A 91 0.08 11.72 11.59
C PRO A 91 -1.04 12.07 10.62
N GLY A 92 -2.21 12.44 11.17
CA GLY A 92 -3.31 12.99 10.39
C GLY A 92 -3.11 14.46 10.03
N ILE A 93 -3.93 14.97 9.10
CA ILE A 93 -3.92 16.37 8.68
C ILE A 93 -4.52 17.24 9.79
N THR A 94 -3.78 18.24 10.26
CA THR A 94 -4.33 19.34 11.07
C THR A 94 -3.90 20.69 10.48
N HIS A 95 -4.65 21.75 10.80
CA HIS A 95 -4.40 23.07 10.23
C HIS A 95 -3.10 23.76 10.68
N ARG A 96 -2.39 23.20 11.66
CA ARG A 96 -1.08 23.69 12.15
C ARG A 96 0.03 22.63 12.05
N ALA A 97 -0.33 21.37 11.80
CA ALA A 97 0.59 20.26 11.59
C ALA A 97 0.04 19.42 10.44
N PRO A 98 0.30 19.81 9.17
CA PRO A 98 -0.27 19.14 8.00
C PRO A 98 0.28 17.73 7.77
N GLY A 99 1.46 17.45 8.28
CA GLY A 99 2.07 16.11 8.24
C GLY A 99 2.48 15.64 6.84
N PRO A 100 2.85 14.35 6.70
CA PRO A 100 3.36 13.81 5.46
C PRO A 100 2.32 13.76 4.33
N ILE A 101 1.03 13.75 4.67
CA ILE A 101 -0.07 13.64 3.68
C ILE A 101 -0.13 14.90 2.79
N ILE A 102 0.00 16.08 3.38
CA ILE A 102 -0.01 17.34 2.62
C ILE A 102 1.30 17.51 1.84
N ALA A 103 2.44 17.13 2.41
CA ALA A 103 3.71 17.15 1.68
C ALA A 103 3.65 16.28 0.41
N ALA A 104 3.07 15.07 0.51
CA ALA A 104 2.86 14.18 -0.63
C ALA A 104 1.92 14.76 -1.69
N LEU A 105 0.84 15.41 -1.25
CA LEU A 105 -0.11 16.04 -2.16
C LEU A 105 0.54 17.18 -2.97
N GLU A 106 1.33 18.02 -2.33
CA GLU A 106 1.97 19.19 -2.98
C GLU A 106 3.05 18.76 -3.99
N ASP A 107 3.70 17.60 -3.76
CA ASP A 107 4.71 17.08 -4.68
C ASP A 107 4.13 16.19 -5.79
N GLY A 108 2.88 15.73 -5.65
CA GLY A 108 2.26 14.78 -6.59
C GLY A 108 2.78 13.36 -6.41
N ALA A 109 3.10 12.96 -5.18
CA ALA A 109 3.51 11.59 -4.88
C ALA A 109 2.34 10.60 -4.98
N ASP A 110 2.65 9.35 -5.32
CA ASP A 110 1.67 8.27 -5.32
C ASP A 110 1.26 7.90 -3.89
N VAL A 111 0.00 7.55 -3.69
CA VAL A 111 -0.53 7.21 -2.37
C VAL A 111 -1.34 5.93 -2.40
N GLU A 112 -1.05 5.02 -1.47
CA GLU A 112 -1.78 3.76 -1.35
C GLU A 112 -2.99 3.89 -0.44
N LEU A 113 -4.12 3.29 -0.83
CA LEU A 113 -5.35 3.22 -0.05
C LEU A 113 -5.81 1.78 0.18
N ILE A 114 -6.19 1.47 1.42
CA ILE A 114 -6.86 0.22 1.79
C ILE A 114 -8.36 0.46 1.83
N THR A 115 -9.10 -0.04 0.85
CA THR A 115 -10.55 0.21 0.69
C THR A 115 -11.40 -1.01 1.12
N ASP A 116 -11.09 -1.54 2.30
CA ASP A 116 -11.73 -2.74 2.87
C ASP A 116 -12.94 -2.46 3.79
N ASN A 117 -13.36 -1.19 3.94
CA ASN A 117 -14.36 -0.71 4.90
C ASN A 117 -13.96 -0.85 6.39
N VAL A 118 -12.71 -1.20 6.67
CA VAL A 118 -12.17 -1.32 8.04
C VAL A 118 -11.16 -0.22 8.34
N HIS A 119 -10.21 0.01 7.41
CA HIS A 119 -9.09 0.93 7.59
C HIS A 119 -9.48 2.38 7.36
N ILE A 120 -10.29 2.67 6.34
CA ILE A 120 -10.58 4.03 5.90
C ILE A 120 -12.08 4.22 5.71
N HIS A 121 -12.61 5.32 6.25
CA HIS A 121 -14.01 5.69 6.07
C HIS A 121 -14.29 6.06 4.60
N PRO A 122 -15.42 5.65 3.99
CA PRO A 122 -15.73 5.91 2.57
C PRO A 122 -15.65 7.38 2.16
N ALA A 123 -16.01 8.32 3.03
CA ALA A 123 -15.88 9.76 2.73
C ALA A 123 -14.41 10.19 2.60
N VAL A 124 -13.48 9.56 3.34
CA VAL A 124 -12.04 9.85 3.24
C VAL A 124 -11.47 9.24 1.96
N VAL A 125 -11.94 8.06 1.55
CA VAL A 125 -11.58 7.46 0.26
C VAL A 125 -11.94 8.41 -0.89
N ARG A 126 -13.20 8.88 -0.94
CA ARG A 126 -13.63 9.86 -1.97
C ARG A 126 -12.85 11.18 -1.91
N PHE A 127 -12.58 11.69 -0.71
CA PHE A 127 -11.75 12.87 -0.51
C PHE A 127 -10.37 12.68 -1.14
N THR A 128 -9.75 11.51 -0.94
CA THR A 128 -8.41 11.22 -1.47
C THR A 128 -8.41 11.17 -2.99
N PHE A 129 -9.34 10.46 -3.62
CA PHE A 129 -9.48 10.44 -5.09
C PHE A 129 -9.69 11.85 -5.65
N ASN A 130 -10.56 12.66 -5.02
CA ASN A 130 -10.83 14.03 -5.48
C ASN A 130 -9.63 14.98 -5.29
N THR A 131 -8.74 14.69 -4.35
CA THR A 131 -7.65 15.60 -3.97
C THR A 131 -6.34 15.23 -4.66
N PHE A 132 -5.98 13.93 -4.67
CA PHE A 132 -4.77 13.43 -5.33
C PHE A 132 -4.97 13.16 -6.83
N GLY A 133 -6.22 12.97 -7.26
CA GLY A 133 -6.55 12.59 -8.63
C GLY A 133 -6.34 11.11 -8.92
N ASP A 134 -6.92 10.67 -10.04
CA ASP A 134 -6.95 9.27 -10.44
C ASP A 134 -5.57 8.69 -10.77
N ASP A 135 -4.60 9.55 -11.13
CA ASP A 135 -3.27 9.14 -11.56
C ASP A 135 -2.32 8.78 -10.41
N HIS A 136 -2.62 9.28 -9.19
CA HIS A 136 -1.74 9.14 -8.02
C HIS A 136 -2.29 8.21 -6.95
N VAL A 137 -3.53 7.75 -7.06
CA VAL A 137 -4.11 6.82 -6.08
C VAL A 137 -3.84 5.38 -6.50
N ILE A 138 -3.33 4.59 -5.58
CA ILE A 138 -3.08 3.15 -5.74
C ILE A 138 -3.92 2.39 -4.72
N LEU A 139 -4.71 1.42 -5.16
CA LEU A 139 -5.44 0.54 -4.26
C LEU A 139 -4.54 -0.62 -3.83
N ILE A 140 -4.51 -0.86 -2.54
CA ILE A 140 -3.86 -2.01 -1.92
C ILE A 140 -4.82 -2.72 -0.97
N ALA A 141 -4.50 -3.92 -0.60
CA ALA A 141 -5.26 -4.68 0.39
C ALA A 141 -4.54 -4.75 1.75
N ASP A 142 -3.22 -4.62 1.76
CA ASP A 142 -2.39 -4.90 2.95
C ASP A 142 -2.73 -6.25 3.57
N SER A 143 -2.95 -7.26 2.70
CA SER A 143 -3.40 -8.59 3.13
C SER A 143 -2.35 -9.30 3.97
N MET A 144 -2.76 -9.75 5.16
CA MET A 144 -1.92 -10.63 5.97
C MET A 144 -2.15 -12.12 5.59
N MET A 145 -1.34 -13.03 6.14
CA MET A 145 -1.34 -14.45 5.77
C MET A 145 -2.68 -15.18 5.94
N ALA A 146 -3.62 -14.62 6.68
CA ALA A 146 -4.95 -15.21 6.88
C ALA A 146 -5.99 -14.75 5.83
N CYS A 147 -5.61 -13.93 4.86
CA CYS A 147 -6.52 -13.54 3.78
C CYS A 147 -7.03 -14.79 3.04
N GLY A 148 -8.35 -14.94 2.93
CA GLY A 148 -8.98 -16.11 2.32
C GLY A 148 -9.07 -17.35 3.23
N LEU A 149 -8.63 -17.25 4.48
CA LEU A 149 -8.79 -18.32 5.49
C LEU A 149 -9.98 -18.03 6.41
N PRO A 150 -10.52 -19.05 7.12
CA PRO A 150 -11.61 -18.87 8.08
C PRO A 150 -11.25 -17.93 9.23
N ASP A 151 -12.28 -17.39 9.90
CA ASP A 151 -12.10 -16.69 11.18
C ASP A 151 -11.32 -17.54 12.18
N GLY A 152 -10.42 -16.92 12.93
CA GLY A 152 -9.59 -17.68 13.87
C GLY A 152 -8.37 -16.93 14.39
N ALA A 153 -7.49 -17.69 15.03
CA ALA A 153 -6.23 -17.22 15.58
C ALA A 153 -5.08 -17.50 14.59
N TYR A 154 -4.29 -16.48 14.33
CA TYR A 154 -3.15 -16.51 13.41
C TYR A 154 -1.93 -15.82 14.04
N SER A 155 -0.87 -15.61 13.27
CA SER A 155 0.27 -14.82 13.73
C SER A 155 0.77 -13.88 12.65
N LEU A 156 1.34 -12.74 13.06
CA LEU A 156 1.99 -11.77 12.18
C LEU A 156 3.28 -11.28 12.86
N GLY A 157 4.44 -11.52 12.25
CA GLY A 157 5.73 -11.12 12.81
C GLY A 157 6.01 -11.65 14.22
N GLY A 158 5.49 -12.87 14.55
CA GLY A 158 5.62 -13.48 15.86
C GLY A 158 4.62 -12.97 16.91
N GLN A 159 3.67 -12.13 16.54
CA GLN A 159 2.59 -11.65 17.40
C GLN A 159 1.28 -12.38 17.08
N ALA A 160 0.48 -12.71 18.11
CA ALA A 160 -0.82 -13.33 17.93
C ALA A 160 -1.82 -12.36 17.31
N VAL A 161 -2.55 -12.81 16.30
CA VAL A 161 -3.59 -12.06 15.58
C VAL A 161 -4.91 -12.82 15.62
N THR A 162 -6.00 -12.10 15.86
CA THR A 162 -7.36 -12.61 15.77
C THR A 162 -8.05 -12.05 14.52
N VAL A 163 -8.57 -12.96 13.67
CA VAL A 163 -9.35 -12.58 12.48
C VAL A 163 -10.83 -12.85 12.73
N ARG A 164 -11.67 -11.84 12.45
CA ARG A 164 -13.14 -11.93 12.47
C ARG A 164 -13.72 -11.16 11.29
N GLY A 165 -14.27 -11.88 10.32
CA GLY A 165 -14.69 -11.30 9.05
C GLY A 165 -13.53 -10.57 8.36
N PRO A 166 -13.72 -9.33 7.87
CA PRO A 166 -12.67 -8.58 7.20
C PRO A 166 -11.61 -8.00 8.14
N ARG A 167 -11.82 -8.10 9.47
CA ARG A 167 -10.97 -7.43 10.46
C ARG A 167 -9.95 -8.38 11.07
N ALA A 168 -8.67 -8.01 10.97
CA ALA A 168 -7.56 -8.64 11.67
C ALA A 168 -7.01 -7.67 12.72
N THR A 169 -6.82 -8.13 13.96
CA THR A 169 -6.29 -7.30 15.07
C THR A 169 -5.28 -8.08 15.89
N LEU A 170 -4.36 -7.37 16.54
CA LEU A 170 -3.51 -8.00 17.55
C LEU A 170 -4.38 -8.57 18.68
N THR A 171 -4.15 -9.82 19.06
CA THR A 171 -4.97 -10.51 20.08
C THR A 171 -4.86 -9.83 21.44
N GLU A 172 -3.66 -9.37 21.82
CA GLU A 172 -3.41 -8.66 23.09
C GLU A 172 -3.80 -7.17 23.05
N HIS A 173 -3.95 -6.61 21.83
CA HIS A 173 -4.31 -5.20 21.59
C HIS A 173 -5.41 -5.12 20.50
N PRO A 174 -6.68 -5.43 20.84
CA PRO A 174 -7.76 -5.54 19.86
C PRO A 174 -8.10 -4.25 19.10
N ASP A 175 -7.65 -3.10 19.60
CA ASP A 175 -7.80 -1.80 18.91
C ASP A 175 -6.73 -1.59 17.82
N THR A 176 -5.68 -2.41 17.81
CA THR A 176 -4.62 -2.34 16.80
C THR A 176 -4.94 -3.26 15.63
N ILE A 177 -5.21 -2.68 14.47
CA ILE A 177 -5.40 -3.41 13.21
C ILE A 177 -4.05 -4.01 12.80
N ALA A 178 -4.08 -5.23 12.28
CA ALA A 178 -2.89 -6.03 11.94
C ALA A 178 -2.94 -6.49 10.47
N GLY A 179 -2.80 -5.55 9.55
CA GLY A 179 -3.07 -5.75 8.14
C GLY A 179 -4.54 -6.06 7.85
N SER A 180 -4.87 -6.57 6.68
CA SER A 180 -6.23 -6.93 6.33
C SER A 180 -6.42 -8.43 6.07
N ALA A 181 -7.66 -8.89 6.18
CA ALA A 181 -8.08 -10.23 5.73
C ALA A 181 -8.79 -10.18 4.36
N THR A 182 -8.69 -9.05 3.65
CA THR A 182 -9.39 -8.75 2.38
C THR A 182 -8.40 -8.84 1.22
N CYS A 183 -8.80 -9.38 0.07
CA CYS A 183 -7.96 -9.36 -1.13
C CYS A 183 -8.11 -8.04 -1.91
N LEU A 184 -7.17 -7.76 -2.82
CA LEU A 184 -7.18 -6.51 -3.61
C LEU A 184 -8.43 -6.37 -4.47
N TYR A 185 -8.93 -7.46 -5.07
CA TYR A 185 -10.14 -7.40 -5.88
C TYR A 185 -11.36 -6.95 -5.06
N ASP A 186 -11.50 -7.46 -3.83
CA ASP A 186 -12.57 -7.05 -2.92
C ASP A 186 -12.41 -5.59 -2.49
N CYS A 187 -11.19 -5.11 -2.28
CA CYS A 187 -10.93 -3.68 -2.01
C CYS A 187 -11.40 -2.81 -3.20
N MET A 188 -11.03 -3.15 -4.41
CA MET A 188 -11.46 -2.45 -5.63
C MET A 188 -12.99 -2.49 -5.79
N ARG A 189 -13.61 -3.66 -5.63
CA ARG A 189 -15.07 -3.84 -5.71
C ARG A 189 -15.80 -2.97 -4.68
N ARG A 190 -15.32 -2.94 -3.42
CA ARG A 190 -15.91 -2.09 -2.35
C ARG A 190 -15.73 -0.61 -2.63
N ALA A 191 -14.58 -0.20 -3.17
CA ALA A 191 -14.38 1.19 -3.59
C ALA A 191 -15.47 1.65 -4.57
N VAL A 192 -15.84 0.81 -5.53
CA VAL A 192 -16.90 1.10 -6.51
C VAL A 192 -18.29 0.97 -5.88
N CYS A 193 -18.64 -0.22 -5.38
CA CYS A 193 -20.01 -0.55 -5.01
C CYS A 193 -20.46 0.10 -3.69
N GLU A 194 -19.54 0.35 -2.76
CA GLU A 194 -19.88 0.77 -1.40
C GLU A 194 -19.36 2.18 -1.05
N MET A 195 -18.30 2.65 -1.73
CA MET A 195 -17.67 3.94 -1.40
C MET A 195 -17.94 5.03 -2.45
N GLY A 196 -18.45 4.66 -3.64
CA GLY A 196 -18.83 5.59 -4.70
C GLY A 196 -17.66 6.11 -5.52
N VAL A 197 -16.56 5.34 -5.62
CA VAL A 197 -15.46 5.62 -6.54
C VAL A 197 -15.88 5.19 -7.95
N PRO A 198 -15.66 5.99 -9.01
CA PRO A 198 -15.93 5.57 -10.39
C PRO A 198 -15.19 4.28 -10.75
N LEU A 199 -15.81 3.42 -11.55
CA LEU A 199 -15.23 2.12 -11.92
C LEU A 199 -13.87 2.28 -12.60
N GLU A 200 -13.77 3.20 -13.56
CA GLU A 200 -12.51 3.45 -14.27
C GLU A 200 -11.39 3.89 -13.32
N SER A 201 -11.71 4.81 -12.38
CA SER A 201 -10.75 5.28 -11.36
C SER A 201 -10.28 4.13 -10.46
N ALA A 202 -11.21 3.29 -9.98
CA ALA A 202 -10.88 2.16 -9.11
C ALA A 202 -10.07 1.07 -9.84
N VAL A 203 -10.41 0.76 -11.09
CA VAL A 203 -9.65 -0.19 -11.91
C VAL A 203 -8.26 0.35 -12.20
N ARG A 204 -8.12 1.61 -12.59
CA ARG A 204 -6.83 2.26 -12.82
C ARG A 204 -5.96 2.21 -11.57
N ALA A 205 -6.50 2.57 -10.42
CA ALA A 205 -5.83 2.54 -9.13
C ALA A 205 -5.41 1.14 -8.68
N ALA A 206 -6.08 0.08 -9.17
CA ALA A 206 -5.75 -1.31 -8.86
C ALA A 206 -4.85 -1.99 -9.92
N THR A 207 -4.56 -1.34 -11.05
CA THR A 207 -3.85 -1.97 -12.18
C THR A 207 -2.75 -1.10 -12.78
N GLU A 208 -3.08 -0.01 -13.44
CA GLU A 208 -2.13 0.83 -14.19
C GLU A 208 -1.22 1.61 -13.24
N ASN A 209 -1.79 2.31 -12.25
CA ASN A 209 -1.01 3.12 -11.33
C ASN A 209 0.03 2.31 -10.54
N PRO A 210 -0.30 1.15 -9.91
CA PRO A 210 0.71 0.36 -9.24
C PRO A 210 1.78 -0.18 -10.20
N ALA A 211 1.43 -0.50 -11.44
CA ALA A 211 2.41 -0.95 -12.43
C ALA A 211 3.39 0.16 -12.81
N LEU A 212 2.90 1.40 -12.99
CA LEU A 212 3.72 2.58 -13.23
C LEU A 212 4.63 2.88 -12.04
N SER A 213 4.07 2.90 -10.84
CA SER A 213 4.79 3.26 -9.60
C SER A 213 6.01 2.36 -9.33
N ILE A 214 5.95 1.07 -9.70
CA ILE A 214 7.05 0.12 -9.52
C ILE A 214 7.80 -0.21 -10.82
N GLY A 215 7.51 0.49 -11.92
CA GLY A 215 8.23 0.37 -13.19
C GLY A 215 8.06 -0.98 -13.89
N VAL A 216 6.85 -1.54 -13.91
CA VAL A 216 6.51 -2.79 -14.64
C VAL A 216 5.39 -2.59 -15.67
N ASP A 217 5.04 -1.36 -15.96
CA ASP A 217 3.97 -0.95 -16.86
C ASP A 217 4.21 -1.34 -18.34
N ALA A 218 5.44 -1.63 -18.72
CA ALA A 218 5.73 -2.20 -20.05
C ALA A 218 5.05 -3.54 -20.28
N ASP A 219 4.87 -4.35 -19.22
CA ASP A 219 4.34 -5.72 -19.30
C ASP A 219 2.95 -5.84 -18.63
N TYR A 220 2.60 -4.99 -17.67
CA TYR A 220 1.43 -5.10 -16.80
C TYR A 220 0.61 -3.81 -16.75
N GLY A 221 -0.55 -3.87 -16.11
CA GLY A 221 -1.39 -2.74 -15.72
C GLY A 221 -2.46 -2.37 -16.73
N SER A 222 -2.36 -2.73 -18.01
CA SER A 222 -3.40 -2.45 -19.01
C SER A 222 -3.51 -3.53 -20.08
N LEU A 223 -4.63 -3.51 -20.79
CA LEU A 223 -4.92 -4.39 -21.94
C LEU A 223 -4.42 -3.71 -23.22
N ALA A 224 -3.14 -3.91 -23.56
CA ALA A 224 -2.53 -3.38 -24.77
C ALA A 224 -1.71 -4.46 -25.49
N ALA A 225 -1.53 -4.29 -26.79
CA ALA A 225 -0.72 -5.20 -27.60
C ALA A 225 0.74 -5.22 -27.09
N GLY A 226 1.30 -6.41 -26.92
CA GLY A 226 2.65 -6.61 -26.40
C GLY A 226 2.73 -6.83 -24.88
N ARG A 227 1.70 -6.52 -24.11
CA ARG A 227 1.62 -6.77 -22.67
C ARG A 227 1.09 -8.16 -22.35
N TYR A 228 1.31 -8.65 -21.14
CA TYR A 228 0.75 -9.92 -20.71
C TYR A 228 -0.79 -9.89 -20.70
N GLY A 229 -1.42 -10.92 -21.29
CA GLY A 229 -2.86 -11.11 -21.28
C GLY A 229 -3.37 -11.57 -19.92
N ASN A 230 -3.38 -10.64 -18.96
CA ASN A 230 -3.98 -10.82 -17.63
C ASN A 230 -5.32 -10.10 -17.60
N VAL A 231 -6.42 -10.86 -17.50
CA VAL A 231 -7.79 -10.33 -17.61
C VAL A 231 -8.65 -10.93 -16.53
N VAL A 232 -9.44 -10.10 -15.87
CA VAL A 232 -10.57 -10.53 -15.03
C VAL A 232 -11.85 -10.18 -15.78
N LEU A 233 -12.71 -11.16 -16.00
CA LEU A 233 -14.07 -10.97 -16.49
C LEU A 233 -15.01 -10.96 -15.30
N ALA A 234 -15.82 -9.94 -15.20
CA ALA A 234 -16.81 -9.77 -14.16
C ALA A 234 -18.19 -9.43 -14.74
N ASP A 235 -19.23 -9.68 -13.97
CA ASP A 235 -20.59 -9.19 -14.27
C ASP A 235 -20.76 -7.72 -13.85
N ASP A 236 -21.98 -7.18 -14.03
CA ASP A 236 -22.32 -5.79 -13.70
C ASP A 236 -22.24 -5.49 -12.18
N ASP A 237 -22.33 -6.52 -11.33
CA ASP A 237 -22.18 -6.45 -9.88
C ASP A 237 -20.71 -6.67 -9.44
N LEU A 238 -19.79 -6.74 -10.40
CA LEU A 238 -18.39 -7.04 -10.22
C LEU A 238 -18.12 -8.40 -9.53
N ASN A 239 -18.95 -9.41 -9.78
CA ASN A 239 -18.63 -10.78 -9.41
C ASN A 239 -17.74 -11.40 -10.48
N ILE A 240 -16.68 -12.10 -10.06
CA ILE A 240 -15.71 -12.71 -11.00
C ILE A 240 -16.38 -13.87 -11.75
N LEU A 241 -16.43 -13.76 -13.07
CA LEU A 241 -16.87 -14.81 -13.98
C LEU A 241 -15.71 -15.67 -14.47
N ALA A 242 -14.59 -15.06 -14.84
CA ALA A 242 -13.41 -15.79 -15.25
C ALA A 242 -12.13 -14.98 -15.01
N VAL A 243 -11.02 -15.69 -14.87
CA VAL A 243 -9.67 -15.09 -14.74
C VAL A 243 -8.75 -15.71 -15.78
N VAL A 244 -8.08 -14.84 -16.53
CA VAL A 244 -7.04 -15.20 -17.50
C VAL A 244 -5.70 -14.70 -16.96
N GLN A 245 -4.70 -15.55 -16.92
CA GLN A 245 -3.33 -15.20 -16.53
C GLN A 245 -2.37 -15.59 -17.66
N LYS A 246 -1.64 -14.61 -18.18
CA LYS A 246 -0.69 -14.78 -19.30
C LYS A 246 -1.33 -15.54 -20.47
N GLY A 247 -2.57 -15.17 -20.81
CA GLY A 247 -3.34 -15.77 -21.92
C GLY A 247 -3.96 -17.13 -21.62
N LYS A 248 -3.85 -17.66 -20.40
CA LYS A 248 -4.46 -18.94 -19.99
C LYS A 248 -5.61 -18.69 -19.03
N VAL A 249 -6.76 -19.30 -19.27
CA VAL A 249 -7.87 -19.32 -18.31
C VAL A 249 -7.47 -20.16 -17.11
N ILE A 250 -7.49 -19.56 -15.93
CA ILE A 250 -7.13 -20.21 -14.65
C ILE A 250 -8.33 -20.37 -13.73
N HIS A 251 -9.44 -19.67 -14.02
CA HIS A 251 -10.70 -19.74 -13.31
C HIS A 251 -11.84 -19.44 -14.28
N ASP A 252 -12.93 -20.23 -14.24
CA ASP A 252 -14.09 -20.05 -15.09
C ASP A 252 -15.36 -20.51 -14.35
N ASN A 253 -16.26 -19.56 -14.09
CA ASN A 253 -17.58 -19.75 -13.46
C ASN A 253 -18.74 -19.37 -14.40
N ARG A 254 -18.48 -19.26 -15.71
CA ARG A 254 -19.50 -18.91 -16.70
C ARG A 254 -20.46 -20.06 -16.98
#